data_54033cdc35a15e260929369c8648cfb8
#
_entry.id   54033cdc35a15e260929369c8648cfb8
#
_cell.length_a   1.000
_cell.length_b   1.000
_cell.length_c   1.000
_cell.angle_alpha   90.00
_cell.angle_beta   90.00
_cell.angle_gamma   90.00
#
_symmetry.space_group_name_H-M   'P 1'
#
loop_
_entity.id
_entity.type
_entity.pdbx_description
1 polymer ?
#
loop_
_entity_poly.entity_id
_entity_poly.type
_entity_poly.pdbx_seq_one_letter_code
_entity_poly.pdbx_strand_id
1 'polypeptide(L)'
;IDKYVKTGKARFVYRHFAFLGPESGWAAEAANCANAQDKFWQYHDYLFNYIWDNYYAKGKSGENVGAFAKDNLKKFAADLGLDTAKFNSCLDSGKYADAVAKETEEGRQAGVNGTPATFVNGRLISGAVPFSQFEAAVEAALSGNK
;
A
#
# COMPACT_ATOMS: atom_id res chain seq x y z
N ILE A 1 2.69 13.54 6.42
CA ILE A 1 3.16 14.00 5.11
C ILE A 1 3.50 15.50 5.17
N ASP A 2 2.55 16.38 5.55
CA ASP A 2 2.70 17.84 5.43
C ASP A 2 3.89 18.40 6.23
N LYS A 3 4.07 17.95 7.47
CA LYS A 3 5.10 18.46 8.37
C LYS A 3 6.53 18.10 7.95
N TYR A 4 6.73 16.93 7.34
CA TYR A 4 8.07 16.40 7.08
C TYR A 4 8.37 16.15 5.62
N VAL A 5 7.44 15.57 4.88
CA VAL A 5 7.68 15.21 3.47
C VAL A 5 7.58 16.44 2.57
N LYS A 6 6.49 17.21 2.67
CA LYS A 6 6.32 18.44 1.87
C LYS A 6 7.37 19.52 2.20
N THR A 7 7.95 19.46 3.38
CA THR A 7 9.01 20.39 3.79
C THR A 7 10.43 19.90 3.44
N GLY A 8 10.54 18.73 2.79
CA GLY A 8 11.82 18.15 2.39
C GLY A 8 12.64 17.53 3.53
N LYS A 9 12.10 17.47 4.75
CA LYS A 9 12.79 16.90 5.92
C LYS A 9 12.82 15.38 5.92
N ALA A 10 11.87 14.72 5.24
CA ALA A 10 11.79 13.28 5.11
C ALA A 10 11.31 12.86 3.73
N ARG A 11 11.71 11.67 3.30
CA ARG A 11 11.16 10.99 2.13
C ARG A 11 10.23 9.88 2.61
N PHE A 12 9.02 9.82 2.08
CA PHE A 12 8.09 8.73 2.30
C PHE A 12 8.21 7.70 1.17
N VAL A 13 8.35 6.42 1.53
CA VAL A 13 8.40 5.30 0.59
C VAL A 13 7.34 4.30 1.00
N TYR A 14 6.42 3.99 0.09
CA TYR A 14 5.45 2.92 0.26
C TYR A 14 6.05 1.59 -0.22
N ARG A 15 5.79 0.52 0.53
CA ARG A 15 6.18 -0.85 0.17
C ARG A 15 4.97 -1.77 0.37
N HIS A 16 4.78 -2.70 -0.56
CA HIS A 16 3.73 -3.70 -0.44
C HIS A 16 4.10 -4.78 0.59
N PHE A 17 3.10 -5.21 1.36
CA PHE A 17 3.19 -6.37 2.24
C PHE A 17 1.92 -7.20 2.08
N ALA A 18 1.87 -8.01 1.02
CA ALA A 18 0.70 -8.76 0.58
C ALA A 18 0.66 -10.16 1.22
N PHE A 19 0.04 -10.28 2.39
CA PHE A 19 0.04 -11.53 3.17
C PHE A 19 -1.36 -12.06 3.54
N LEU A 20 -2.42 -11.33 3.18
CA LEU A 20 -3.81 -11.69 3.53
C LEU A 20 -4.49 -12.59 2.48
N GLY A 21 -3.71 -13.25 1.62
CA GLY A 21 -4.21 -14.14 0.59
C GLY A 21 -4.14 -13.55 -0.83
N PRO A 22 -4.71 -14.23 -1.85
CA PRO A 22 -4.50 -13.89 -3.25
C PRO A 22 -5.00 -12.49 -3.62
N GLU A 23 -6.14 -12.05 -3.08
CA GLU A 23 -6.68 -10.72 -3.37
C GLU A 23 -5.75 -9.60 -2.88
N SER A 24 -5.02 -9.82 -1.79
CA SER A 24 -3.99 -8.89 -1.30
C SER A 24 -2.85 -8.72 -2.31
N GLY A 25 -2.40 -9.81 -2.93
CA GLY A 25 -1.42 -9.80 -4.01
C GLY A 25 -1.92 -9.05 -5.23
N TRP A 26 -3.12 -9.38 -5.71
CA TRP A 26 -3.70 -8.72 -6.89
C TRP A 26 -3.93 -7.22 -6.68
N ALA A 27 -4.35 -6.80 -5.49
CA ALA A 27 -4.51 -5.39 -5.16
C ALA A 27 -3.17 -4.63 -5.19
N ALA A 28 -2.09 -5.25 -4.69
CA ALA A 28 -0.74 -4.69 -4.75
C ALA A 28 -0.22 -4.61 -6.19
N GLU A 29 -0.40 -5.66 -7.00
CA GLU A 29 -0.07 -5.66 -8.43
C GLU A 29 -0.84 -4.57 -9.19
N ALA A 30 -2.15 -4.44 -8.92
CA ALA A 30 -3.00 -3.42 -9.52
C ALA A 30 -2.53 -2.00 -9.19
N ALA A 31 -2.12 -1.75 -7.93
CA ALA A 31 -1.55 -0.47 -7.54
C ALA A 31 -0.24 -0.16 -8.29
N ASN A 32 0.61 -1.17 -8.55
CA ASN A 32 1.79 -1.01 -9.39
C ASN A 32 1.45 -0.79 -10.86
N CYS A 33 0.39 -1.42 -11.39
CA CYS A 33 -0.11 -1.13 -12.74
C CYS A 33 -0.63 0.31 -12.87
N ALA A 34 -1.28 0.84 -11.83
CA ALA A 34 -1.68 2.24 -11.77
C ALA A 34 -0.47 3.18 -11.65
N ASN A 35 0.58 2.77 -10.90
CA ASN A 35 1.84 3.52 -10.80
C ASN A 35 2.53 3.69 -12.15
N ALA A 36 2.43 2.71 -13.04
CA ALA A 36 2.97 2.81 -14.41
C ALA A 36 2.24 3.86 -15.27
N GLN A 37 1.17 4.45 -14.74
CA GLN A 37 0.40 5.54 -15.33
C GLN A 37 0.36 6.78 -14.41
N ASP A 38 1.32 6.91 -13.48
CA ASP A 38 1.43 7.99 -12.50
C ASP A 38 0.18 8.18 -11.61
N LYS A 39 -0.55 7.07 -11.35
CA LYS A 39 -1.81 7.04 -10.60
C LYS A 39 -1.76 6.19 -9.34
N PHE A 40 -0.56 5.90 -8.81
CA PHE A 40 -0.41 5.05 -7.62
C PHE A 40 -1.29 5.51 -6.45
N TRP A 41 -1.14 6.76 -6.03
CA TRP A 41 -1.82 7.26 -4.82
C TRP A 41 -3.33 7.34 -4.99
N GLN A 42 -3.81 7.77 -6.16
CA GLN A 42 -5.24 7.80 -6.45
C GLN A 42 -5.86 6.41 -6.41
N TYR A 43 -5.15 5.41 -6.97
CA TYR A 43 -5.60 4.03 -6.96
C TYR A 43 -5.51 3.41 -5.57
N HIS A 44 -4.42 3.64 -4.85
CA HIS A 44 -4.23 3.24 -3.44
C HIS A 44 -5.37 3.74 -2.56
N ASP A 45 -5.64 5.05 -2.60
CA ASP A 45 -6.68 5.65 -1.77
C ASP A 45 -8.09 5.12 -2.14
N TYR A 46 -8.32 4.87 -3.44
CA TYR A 46 -9.57 4.25 -3.89
C TYR A 46 -9.76 2.86 -3.28
N LEU A 47 -8.74 2.00 -3.29
CA LEU A 47 -8.81 0.65 -2.71
C LEU A 47 -9.12 0.71 -1.21
N PHE A 48 -8.43 1.56 -0.46
CA PHE A 48 -8.65 1.69 0.99
C PHE A 48 -10.05 2.25 1.31
N ASN A 49 -10.51 3.26 0.60
CA ASN A 49 -11.87 3.79 0.77
C ASN A 49 -12.92 2.74 0.39
N TYR A 50 -12.74 2.03 -0.72
CA TYR A 50 -13.67 0.99 -1.16
C TYR A 50 -13.85 -0.11 -0.12
N ILE A 51 -12.74 -0.65 0.42
CA ILE A 51 -12.82 -1.73 1.40
C ILE A 51 -13.41 -1.24 2.73
N TRP A 52 -13.09 -0.01 3.12
CA TRP A 52 -13.65 0.60 4.32
C TRP A 52 -15.16 0.78 4.19
N ASP A 53 -15.62 1.48 3.16
CA ASP A 53 -17.03 1.86 3.00
C ASP A 53 -17.96 0.67 2.73
N ASN A 54 -17.44 -0.36 2.04
CA ASN A 54 -18.27 -1.50 1.64
C ASN A 54 -18.22 -2.68 2.60
N TYR A 55 -17.17 -2.78 3.42
CA TYR A 55 -16.97 -3.93 4.32
C TYR A 55 -16.74 -3.50 5.76
N TYR A 56 -15.62 -2.88 6.10
CA TYR A 56 -15.24 -2.67 7.49
C TYR A 56 -16.16 -1.72 8.25
N ALA A 57 -16.60 -0.62 7.65
CA ALA A 57 -17.59 0.28 8.26
C ALA A 57 -18.95 -0.38 8.52
N LYS A 58 -19.21 -1.52 7.85
CA LYS A 58 -20.42 -2.35 8.03
C LYS A 58 -20.17 -3.56 8.92
N GLY A 59 -19.05 -3.64 9.61
CA GLY A 59 -18.67 -4.75 10.48
C GLY A 59 -18.42 -6.08 9.74
N LYS A 60 -18.09 -6.03 8.44
CA LYS A 60 -17.82 -7.21 7.61
C LYS A 60 -16.33 -7.35 7.35
N SER A 61 -15.82 -8.58 7.25
CA SER A 61 -14.49 -8.81 6.67
C SER A 61 -14.51 -8.53 5.19
N GLY A 62 -13.44 -7.89 4.69
CA GLY A 62 -13.20 -7.65 3.27
C GLY A 62 -12.11 -8.54 2.67
N GLU A 63 -11.60 -9.51 3.44
CA GLU A 63 -10.45 -10.33 3.04
C GLU A 63 -10.88 -11.55 2.24
N ASN A 64 -10.39 -11.68 1.01
CA ASN A 64 -10.64 -12.82 0.11
C ASN A 64 -12.14 -13.16 -0.10
N VAL A 65 -12.96 -12.13 -0.20
CA VAL A 65 -14.42 -12.25 -0.42
C VAL A 65 -14.85 -11.76 -1.81
N GLY A 66 -13.90 -11.60 -2.72
CA GLY A 66 -14.12 -11.05 -4.05
C GLY A 66 -14.03 -9.51 -4.12
N ALA A 67 -13.76 -8.84 -3.00
CA ALA A 67 -13.66 -7.38 -2.94
C ALA A 67 -12.60 -6.85 -3.92
N PHE A 68 -11.46 -7.52 -3.99
CA PHE A 68 -10.34 -7.22 -4.87
C PHE A 68 -10.11 -8.31 -5.93
N ALA A 69 -11.17 -8.98 -6.37
CA ALA A 69 -11.12 -9.80 -7.57
C ALA A 69 -10.65 -8.96 -8.77
N LYS A 70 -9.90 -9.57 -9.71
CA LYS A 70 -9.28 -8.83 -10.83
C LYS A 70 -10.29 -8.00 -11.64
N ASP A 71 -11.51 -8.48 -11.80
CA ASP A 71 -12.56 -7.74 -12.52
C ASP A 71 -12.97 -6.44 -11.80
N ASN A 72 -13.05 -6.48 -10.45
CA ASN A 72 -13.28 -5.27 -9.66
C ASN A 72 -12.10 -4.31 -9.76
N LEU A 73 -10.88 -4.81 -9.66
CA LEU A 73 -9.67 -3.99 -9.79
C LEU A 73 -9.59 -3.28 -11.15
N LYS A 74 -9.97 -3.95 -12.25
CA LYS A 74 -10.07 -3.35 -13.59
C LYS A 74 -11.16 -2.28 -13.66
N LYS A 75 -12.30 -2.51 -13.01
CA LYS A 75 -13.37 -1.51 -12.91
C LYS A 75 -12.91 -0.27 -12.17
N PHE A 76 -12.21 -0.42 -11.05
CA PHE A 76 -11.68 0.71 -10.29
C PHE A 76 -10.69 1.55 -11.11
N ALA A 77 -9.87 0.89 -11.95
CA ALA A 77 -9.00 1.60 -12.88
C ALA A 77 -9.80 2.44 -13.91
N ALA A 78 -10.89 1.89 -14.43
CA ALA A 78 -11.80 2.62 -15.32
C ALA A 78 -12.46 3.81 -14.61
N ASP A 79 -12.96 3.62 -13.39
CA ASP A 79 -13.60 4.65 -12.58
C ASP A 79 -12.63 5.84 -12.30
N LEU A 80 -11.33 5.57 -12.20
CA LEU A 80 -10.27 6.56 -12.02
C LEU A 80 -9.71 7.15 -13.34
N GLY A 81 -10.28 6.74 -14.49
CA GLY A 81 -9.88 7.26 -15.81
C GLY A 81 -8.49 6.81 -16.26
N LEU A 82 -8.00 5.64 -15.82
CA LEU A 82 -6.77 5.05 -16.33
C LEU A 82 -6.99 4.50 -17.75
N ASP A 83 -5.88 4.37 -18.51
CA ASP A 83 -5.87 3.59 -19.75
C ASP A 83 -6.14 2.11 -19.41
N THR A 84 -7.40 1.69 -19.61
CA THR A 84 -7.87 0.37 -19.22
C THR A 84 -7.21 -0.75 -20.02
N ALA A 85 -6.83 -0.51 -21.27
CA ALA A 85 -6.16 -1.51 -22.09
C ALA A 85 -4.77 -1.82 -21.52
N LYS A 86 -3.99 -0.79 -21.19
CA LYS A 86 -2.69 -0.95 -20.54
C LYS A 86 -2.80 -1.54 -19.15
N PHE A 87 -3.77 -1.07 -18.37
CA PHE A 87 -3.98 -1.57 -17.01
C PHE A 87 -4.35 -3.06 -16.99
N ASN A 88 -5.32 -3.45 -17.80
CA ASN A 88 -5.80 -4.83 -17.88
C ASN A 88 -4.69 -5.78 -18.34
N SER A 89 -3.96 -5.41 -19.39
CA SER A 89 -2.81 -6.18 -19.87
C SER A 89 -1.75 -6.36 -18.79
N CYS A 90 -1.45 -5.29 -18.04
CA CYS A 90 -0.50 -5.32 -16.93
C CYS A 90 -0.95 -6.27 -15.81
N LEU A 91 -2.21 -6.17 -15.38
CA LEU A 91 -2.73 -6.98 -14.27
C LEU A 91 -2.93 -8.45 -14.69
N ASP A 92 -3.40 -8.71 -15.90
CA ASP A 92 -3.65 -10.07 -16.38
C ASP A 92 -2.35 -10.85 -16.61
N SER A 93 -1.30 -10.18 -17.06
CA SER A 93 0.02 -10.79 -17.24
C SER A 93 0.77 -11.04 -15.93
N GLY A 94 0.28 -10.54 -14.79
CA GLY A 94 1.00 -10.62 -13.52
C GLY A 94 2.34 -9.86 -13.53
N LYS A 95 2.43 -8.77 -14.30
CA LYS A 95 3.68 -8.03 -14.55
C LYS A 95 4.45 -7.68 -13.28
N TYR A 96 3.76 -7.44 -12.18
CA TYR A 96 4.36 -7.04 -10.91
C TYR A 96 4.26 -8.11 -9.80
N ALA A 97 3.84 -9.35 -10.13
CA ALA A 97 3.70 -10.43 -9.15
C ALA A 97 5.01 -10.70 -8.40
N ASP A 98 6.13 -10.86 -9.13
CA ASP A 98 7.43 -11.09 -8.52
C ASP A 98 7.92 -9.91 -7.68
N ALA A 99 7.66 -8.68 -8.13
CA ALA A 99 8.03 -7.48 -7.37
C ALA A 99 7.27 -7.39 -6.04
N VAL A 100 5.97 -7.67 -6.05
CA VAL A 100 5.12 -7.72 -4.84
C VAL A 100 5.56 -8.84 -3.91
N ALA A 101 5.83 -10.03 -4.44
CA ALA A 101 6.32 -11.16 -3.66
C ALA A 101 7.66 -10.84 -2.99
N LYS A 102 8.58 -10.22 -3.73
CA LYS A 102 9.89 -9.78 -3.22
C LYS A 102 9.74 -8.74 -2.11
N GLU A 103 8.93 -7.71 -2.30
CA GLU A 103 8.69 -6.70 -1.25
C GLU A 103 8.10 -7.32 0.02
N THR A 104 7.16 -8.26 -0.13
CA THR A 104 6.56 -8.97 0.99
C THR A 104 7.60 -9.80 1.74
N GLU A 105 8.49 -10.49 1.03
CA GLU A 105 9.56 -11.29 1.64
C GLU A 105 10.62 -10.41 2.32
N GLU A 106 11.04 -9.31 1.68
CA GLU A 106 11.94 -8.32 2.29
C GLU A 106 11.34 -7.74 3.60
N GLY A 107 10.02 -7.49 3.61
CA GLY A 107 9.32 -7.07 4.82
C GLY A 107 9.39 -8.12 5.94
N ARG A 108 9.16 -9.41 5.63
CA ARG A 108 9.29 -10.49 6.61
C ARG A 108 10.70 -10.59 7.17
N GLN A 109 11.71 -10.52 6.31
CA GLN A 109 13.12 -10.55 6.70
C GLN A 109 13.51 -9.35 7.58
N ALA A 110 12.85 -8.19 7.38
CA ALA A 110 13.00 -7.00 8.21
C ALA A 110 12.19 -7.06 9.53
N GLY A 111 11.50 -8.17 9.81
CA GLY A 111 10.74 -8.38 11.05
C GLY A 111 9.28 -7.87 11.01
N VAL A 112 8.75 -7.54 9.82
CA VAL A 112 7.34 -7.20 9.67
C VAL A 112 6.50 -8.47 9.78
N ASN A 113 5.56 -8.48 10.71
CA ASN A 113 4.62 -9.58 10.95
C ASN A 113 3.15 -9.15 10.82
N GLY A 114 2.89 -7.91 10.44
CA GLY A 114 1.56 -7.34 10.22
C GLY A 114 1.62 -5.91 9.73
N THR A 115 0.46 -5.36 9.37
CA THR A 115 0.32 -3.99 8.86
C THR A 115 -0.63 -3.16 9.72
N PRO A 116 -0.44 -1.84 9.75
CA PRO A 116 0.67 -1.10 9.17
C PRO A 116 2.00 -1.35 9.90
N ALA A 117 3.11 -1.30 9.18
CA ALA A 117 4.47 -1.30 9.74
C ALA A 117 5.26 -0.15 9.10
N THR A 118 5.91 0.65 9.92
CA THR A 118 6.63 1.84 9.45
C THR A 118 8.08 1.78 9.91
N PHE A 119 9.01 2.04 9.00
CA PHE A 119 10.42 2.20 9.34
C PHE A 119 10.81 3.67 9.29
N VAL A 120 11.41 4.18 10.36
CA VAL A 120 12.03 5.50 10.39
C VAL A 120 13.53 5.30 10.51
N ASN A 121 14.28 5.53 9.42
CA ASN A 121 15.71 5.27 9.32
C ASN A 121 16.12 3.89 9.86
N GLY A 122 15.37 2.83 9.51
CA GLY A 122 15.64 1.45 9.92
C GLY A 122 15.02 1.04 11.27
N ARG A 123 14.47 1.97 12.04
CA ARG A 123 13.74 1.64 13.27
C ARG A 123 12.30 1.29 12.96
N LEU A 124 11.90 0.07 13.26
CA LEU A 124 10.53 -0.42 13.07
C LEU A 124 9.58 0.17 14.13
N ILE A 125 8.44 0.68 13.66
CA ILE A 125 7.26 1.04 14.43
C ILE A 125 6.13 0.14 13.94
N SER A 126 5.67 -0.79 14.79
CA SER A 126 4.66 -1.78 14.42
C SER A 126 3.27 -1.30 14.83
N GLY A 127 2.30 -1.50 13.93
CA GLY A 127 0.89 -1.21 14.15
C GLY A 127 0.48 0.25 13.94
N ALA A 128 -0.82 0.48 14.05
CA ALA A 128 -1.45 1.80 13.93
C ALA A 128 -1.29 2.57 15.25
N VAL A 129 -0.10 3.14 15.46
CA VAL A 129 0.20 3.93 16.66
C VAL A 129 -0.21 5.40 16.50
N PRO A 130 -0.40 6.16 17.61
CA PRO A 130 -0.67 7.59 17.54
C PRO A 130 0.41 8.38 16.80
N PHE A 131 0.01 9.44 16.11
CA PHE A 131 0.94 10.28 15.32
C PHE A 131 2.13 10.78 16.13
N SER A 132 1.95 11.09 17.43
CA SER A 132 3.03 11.53 18.33
C SER A 132 4.20 10.54 18.43
N GLN A 133 3.95 9.23 18.27
CA GLN A 133 5.02 8.23 18.28
C GLN A 133 5.85 8.28 16.99
N PHE A 134 5.17 8.45 15.83
CA PHE A 134 5.86 8.66 14.55
C PHE A 134 6.66 9.97 14.59
N GLU A 135 6.05 11.02 15.09
CA GLU A 135 6.68 12.34 15.22
C GLU A 135 7.95 12.27 16.07
N ALA A 136 7.88 11.65 17.25
CA ALA A 136 9.05 11.48 18.11
C ALA A 136 10.18 10.70 17.42
N ALA A 137 9.85 9.65 16.66
CA ALA A 137 10.85 8.87 15.94
C ALA A 137 11.50 9.67 14.79
N VAL A 138 10.70 10.47 14.06
CA VAL A 138 11.22 11.33 12.99
C VAL A 138 12.09 12.45 13.54
N GLU A 139 11.66 13.13 14.62
CA GLU A 139 12.45 14.20 15.25
C GLU A 139 13.77 13.65 15.83
N ALA A 140 13.75 12.47 16.46
CA ALA A 140 14.97 11.80 16.91
C ALA A 140 15.93 11.50 15.74
N ALA A 141 15.42 11.01 14.61
CA ALA A 141 16.22 10.75 13.43
C ALA A 141 16.80 12.04 12.80
N LEU A 142 16.04 13.14 12.81
CA LEU A 142 16.49 14.45 12.32
C LEU A 142 17.56 15.09 13.21
N SER A 143 17.50 14.86 14.52
CA SER A 143 18.51 15.36 15.47
C SER A 143 19.79 14.53 15.51
N GLY A 144 19.89 13.46 14.72
CA GLY A 144 21.06 12.56 14.72
C GLY A 144 21.12 11.58 15.89
N ASN A 145 20.11 11.54 16.74
CA ASN A 145 19.97 10.52 17.78
C ASN A 145 19.47 9.21 17.15
N LYS A 146 20.36 8.21 17.08
CA LYS A 146 20.05 6.85 16.63
C LYS A 146 19.31 6.05 17.69
#